data_74468c54f7d45d3bcfcd0ef7e1db4ee9
#
_entry.id   74468c54f7d45d3bcfcd0ef7e1db4ee9
#
_cell.length_a   1.000
_cell.length_b   1.000
_cell.length_c   1.000
_cell.angle_alpha   90.00
_cell.angle_beta   90.00
_cell.angle_gamma   90.00
#
_symmetry.space_group_name_H-M   'P 1'
#
loop_
_entity.id
_entity.type
_entity.pdbx_description
1 polymer ?
#
loop_
_entity_poly.entity_id
_entity_poly.type
_entity_poly.pdbx_seq_one_letter_code
_entity_poly.pdbx_strand_id
1 'polypeptide(L)'
;MMTNLPKLAFRNVFRNLRRSILSAVAIAVSAMSIVMLFGLLDGMEADMANNLKSYYTGQVRIQHAEFEKYERYNPLHLGVDWKNIEPILANNNEVRAATPRINFPASMYLGEKTHGVMGVGIDFSKEEAFIDFPSILQEGRLPQEEKNEILMGFALARDMHLGLGDKVTLLSTTATRGSNAFTFKIVGIAGFPVAGLNANTVWAPIDRVQKFLGMDGLTQEILVLLEDGANEKQTALQIKSEIESKLNTETDTRSWKDLNKMYSMLEIAKIAYYFIAMFFFVLGSTVIINTTMMVIFERMREIGTLSALGMQGSELTRLFLLEGFFISVIGSAVGVLIGFIGTYYMGKVGLNFTEAFSGIDIEISSILYPETNVLTAIVVWAYAVVISTLSTFIPSRHASKIQPVEALRYV
;
A
#
# COMPACT_ATOMS: atom_id res chain seq x y z
N MET A 1 52.13 -0.32 -11.36
CA MET A 1 51.53 -0.50 -10.03
C MET A 1 49.99 -0.57 -10.03
N MET A 2 49.32 -0.04 -11.05
CA MET A 2 47.83 0.06 -11.13
C MET A 2 47.03 -1.27 -11.13
N THR A 3 47.61 -2.37 -11.60
CA THR A 3 46.88 -3.66 -11.76
C THR A 3 46.56 -4.39 -10.45
N ASN A 4 47.17 -4.02 -9.32
CA ASN A 4 47.00 -4.72 -8.04
C ASN A 4 46.23 -3.94 -6.96
N LEU A 5 45.74 -2.70 -7.24
CA LEU A 5 45.03 -1.89 -6.27
C LEU A 5 43.72 -2.56 -5.71
N PRO A 6 42.87 -3.19 -6.54
CA PRO A 6 41.67 -3.86 -6.01
C PRO A 6 41.99 -5.03 -5.08
N LYS A 7 43.06 -5.81 -5.40
CA LYS A 7 43.50 -6.92 -4.57
C LYS A 7 44.08 -6.44 -3.23
N LEU A 8 44.80 -5.31 -3.25
CA LEU A 8 45.34 -4.68 -2.05
C LEU A 8 44.17 -4.13 -1.17
N ALA A 9 43.23 -3.44 -1.78
CA ALA A 9 42.04 -2.91 -1.07
C ALA A 9 41.25 -4.04 -0.39
N PHE A 10 40.95 -5.11 -1.12
CA PHE A 10 40.22 -6.26 -0.58
C PHE A 10 40.95 -6.90 0.62
N ARG A 11 42.28 -7.09 0.50
CA ARG A 11 43.10 -7.64 1.59
C ARG A 11 43.13 -6.71 2.81
N ASN A 12 43.13 -5.40 2.61
CA ASN A 12 43.11 -4.41 3.69
C ASN A 12 41.80 -4.43 4.51
N VAL A 13 40.64 -4.71 3.88
CA VAL A 13 39.35 -4.88 4.56
C VAL A 13 39.43 -5.96 5.64
N PHE A 14 40.09 -7.09 5.34
CA PHE A 14 40.24 -8.21 6.29
C PHE A 14 41.38 -8.00 7.31
N ARG A 15 42.36 -7.15 7.03
CA ARG A 15 43.44 -6.83 7.98
C ARG A 15 42.93 -6.05 9.21
N ASN A 16 41.89 -5.19 9.04
CA ASN A 16 41.32 -4.38 10.11
C ASN A 16 39.87 -4.81 10.40
N LEU A 17 39.66 -6.08 10.67
CA LEU A 17 38.38 -6.74 10.70
C LEU A 17 37.34 -6.06 11.64
N ARG A 18 37.74 -5.67 12.85
CA ARG A 18 36.83 -5.06 13.85
C ARG A 18 36.16 -3.79 13.31
N ARG A 19 36.89 -2.93 12.57
CA ARG A 19 36.39 -1.67 12.04
C ARG A 19 35.59 -1.87 10.76
N SER A 20 36.11 -2.74 9.89
CA SER A 20 35.38 -3.11 8.67
C SER A 20 34.01 -3.69 9.02
N ILE A 21 33.94 -4.51 10.08
CA ILE A 21 32.66 -5.04 10.61
C ILE A 21 31.77 -3.90 11.12
N LEU A 22 32.29 -2.95 11.90
CA LEU A 22 31.49 -1.84 12.42
C LEU A 22 30.88 -1.00 11.30
N SER A 23 31.67 -0.66 10.28
CA SER A 23 31.18 0.05 9.09
C SER A 23 30.18 -0.79 8.29
N ALA A 24 30.48 -2.08 8.08
CA ALA A 24 29.59 -3.00 7.38
C ALA A 24 28.25 -3.17 8.11
N VAL A 25 28.25 -3.26 9.46
CA VAL A 25 27.04 -3.34 10.28
C VAL A 25 26.21 -2.06 10.17
N ALA A 26 26.84 -0.88 10.21
CA ALA A 26 26.10 0.38 10.04
C ALA A 26 25.39 0.45 8.69
N ILE A 27 26.08 0.05 7.60
CA ILE A 27 25.50 -0.02 6.25
C ILE A 27 24.39 -1.08 6.22
N ALA A 28 24.64 -2.25 6.81
CA ALA A 28 23.68 -3.35 6.84
C ALA A 28 22.39 -2.96 7.58
N VAL A 29 22.48 -2.31 8.74
CA VAL A 29 21.30 -1.84 9.49
C VAL A 29 20.52 -0.81 8.67
N SER A 30 21.21 0.16 8.05
CA SER A 30 20.54 1.16 7.19
C SER A 30 19.83 0.49 6.00
N ALA A 31 20.49 -0.40 5.28
CA ALA A 31 19.91 -1.10 4.14
C ALA A 31 18.77 -2.02 4.55
N MET A 32 18.89 -2.75 5.66
CA MET A 32 17.85 -3.58 6.25
C MET A 32 16.60 -2.76 6.56
N SER A 33 16.76 -1.64 7.29
CA SER A 33 15.65 -0.78 7.69
C SER A 33 14.89 -0.22 6.49
N ILE A 34 15.61 0.14 5.43
CA ILE A 34 15.01 0.69 4.21
C ILE A 34 14.25 -0.39 3.45
N VAL A 35 14.80 -1.60 3.31
CA VAL A 35 14.09 -2.72 2.65
C VAL A 35 12.80 -3.05 3.40
N MET A 36 12.85 -3.11 4.74
CA MET A 36 11.66 -3.38 5.57
C MET A 36 10.63 -2.26 5.46
N LEU A 37 11.07 -1.00 5.44
CA LEU A 37 10.18 0.16 5.27
C LEU A 37 9.45 0.11 3.92
N PHE A 38 10.19 -0.09 2.83
CA PHE A 38 9.55 -0.19 1.50
C PHE A 38 8.67 -1.42 1.38
N GLY A 39 9.05 -2.56 1.96
CA GLY A 39 8.21 -3.75 1.97
C GLY A 39 6.88 -3.53 2.71
N LEU A 40 6.88 -2.76 3.80
CA LEU A 40 5.65 -2.36 4.49
C LEU A 40 4.78 -1.45 3.62
N LEU A 41 5.39 -0.48 2.92
CA LEU A 41 4.68 0.45 2.05
C LEU A 41 4.08 -0.25 0.82
N ASP A 42 4.86 -1.14 0.19
CA ASP A 42 4.37 -1.91 -0.95
C ASP A 42 3.19 -2.81 -0.51
N GLY A 43 3.28 -3.43 0.69
CA GLY A 43 2.18 -4.19 1.27
C GLY A 43 0.94 -3.34 1.58
N MET A 44 1.12 -2.13 2.13
CA MET A 44 0.00 -1.19 2.36
C MET A 44 -0.68 -0.77 1.05
N GLU A 45 0.10 -0.49 0.01
CA GLU A 45 -0.45 -0.12 -1.30
C GLU A 45 -1.23 -1.26 -1.93
N ALA A 46 -0.68 -2.48 -1.91
CA ALA A 46 -1.35 -3.66 -2.44
C ALA A 46 -2.65 -3.97 -1.68
N ASP A 47 -2.62 -3.90 -0.35
CA ASP A 47 -3.79 -4.10 0.51
C ASP A 47 -4.87 -3.06 0.22
N MET A 48 -4.52 -1.78 0.20
CA MET A 48 -5.46 -0.70 -0.13
C MET A 48 -6.05 -0.86 -1.53
N ALA A 49 -5.21 -1.19 -2.54
CA ALA A 49 -5.67 -1.42 -3.90
C ALA A 49 -6.67 -2.59 -3.96
N ASN A 50 -6.39 -3.69 -3.25
CA ASN A 50 -7.28 -4.84 -3.19
C ASN A 50 -8.60 -4.50 -2.48
N ASN A 51 -8.54 -3.79 -1.35
CA ASN A 51 -9.73 -3.36 -0.62
C ASN A 51 -10.62 -2.43 -1.46
N LEU A 52 -10.01 -1.45 -2.16
CA LEU A 52 -10.74 -0.55 -3.04
C LEU A 52 -11.45 -1.30 -4.17
N LYS A 53 -10.75 -2.23 -4.82
CA LYS A 53 -11.31 -3.03 -5.91
C LYS A 53 -12.41 -3.97 -5.44
N SER A 54 -12.28 -4.57 -4.26
CA SER A 54 -13.24 -5.57 -3.76
C SER A 54 -14.43 -4.93 -3.07
N TYR A 55 -14.21 -3.91 -2.25
CA TYR A 55 -15.25 -3.42 -1.34
C TYR A 55 -15.84 -2.06 -1.73
N TYR A 56 -15.13 -1.22 -2.50
CA TYR A 56 -15.54 0.18 -2.69
C TYR A 56 -15.82 0.58 -4.14
N THR A 57 -14.91 0.35 -5.07
CA THR A 57 -15.00 0.95 -6.42
C THR A 57 -14.94 -0.02 -7.59
N GLY A 58 -14.56 -1.29 -7.37
CA GLY A 58 -14.14 -2.14 -8.47
C GLY A 58 -12.83 -1.63 -9.12
N GLN A 59 -12.42 -2.20 -10.23
CA GLN A 59 -11.32 -1.66 -11.05
C GLN A 59 -11.79 -0.47 -11.89
N VAL A 60 -13.06 -0.49 -12.33
CA VAL A 60 -13.74 0.63 -12.97
C VAL A 60 -15.09 0.82 -12.31
N ARG A 61 -15.46 2.08 -12.06
CA ARG A 61 -16.76 2.46 -11.53
C ARG A 61 -17.54 3.26 -12.56
N ILE A 62 -18.83 2.95 -12.69
CA ILE A 62 -19.75 3.65 -13.57
C ILE A 62 -20.85 4.26 -12.70
N GLN A 63 -21.03 5.56 -12.82
CA GLN A 63 -22.08 6.34 -12.12
C GLN A 63 -22.75 7.32 -13.11
N HIS A 64 -23.81 7.98 -12.70
CA HIS A 64 -24.40 9.09 -13.44
C HIS A 64 -23.40 10.27 -13.53
N ALA A 65 -23.31 10.94 -14.68
CA ALA A 65 -22.33 12.00 -14.93
C ALA A 65 -22.34 13.14 -13.89
N GLU A 66 -23.49 13.47 -13.35
CA GLU A 66 -23.61 14.53 -12.35
C GLU A 66 -23.48 14.04 -10.91
N PHE A 67 -23.27 12.73 -10.66
CA PHE A 67 -23.24 12.18 -9.31
C PHE A 67 -22.16 12.82 -8.45
N GLU A 68 -20.94 12.96 -8.93
CA GLU A 68 -19.81 13.55 -8.19
C GLU A 68 -20.08 14.97 -7.70
N LYS A 69 -20.78 15.77 -8.51
CA LYS A 69 -21.13 17.16 -8.16
C LYS A 69 -22.00 17.26 -6.91
N TYR A 70 -22.82 16.22 -6.67
CA TYR A 70 -23.76 16.15 -5.57
C TYR A 70 -23.45 15.01 -4.58
N GLU A 71 -22.32 14.34 -4.69
CA GLU A 71 -21.91 13.17 -3.91
C GLU A 71 -22.13 13.34 -2.41
N ARG A 72 -21.80 14.53 -1.87
CA ARG A 72 -21.99 14.86 -0.44
C ARG A 72 -23.43 14.65 0.07
N TYR A 73 -24.40 14.75 -0.80
CA TYR A 73 -25.82 14.61 -0.47
C TYR A 73 -26.39 13.23 -0.79
N ASN A 74 -25.54 12.31 -1.24
CA ASN A 74 -25.89 10.99 -1.72
C ASN A 74 -27.14 11.02 -2.64
N PRO A 75 -27.02 11.54 -3.86
CA PRO A 75 -28.15 11.83 -4.74
C PRO A 75 -28.72 10.56 -5.37
N LEU A 76 -29.49 9.77 -4.63
CA LEU A 76 -30.10 8.50 -5.08
C LEU A 76 -30.98 8.62 -6.32
N HIS A 77 -31.47 9.82 -6.64
CA HIS A 77 -32.23 10.09 -7.87
C HIS A 77 -31.37 10.10 -9.13
N LEU A 78 -30.03 10.23 -9.00
CA LEU A 78 -29.07 10.16 -10.08
C LEU A 78 -28.58 8.70 -10.23
N GLY A 79 -29.49 7.79 -10.48
CA GLY A 79 -29.18 6.39 -10.73
C GLY A 79 -28.83 6.09 -12.18
N VAL A 80 -28.20 4.95 -12.42
CA VAL A 80 -27.93 4.37 -13.73
C VAL A 80 -28.76 3.10 -13.96
N ASP A 81 -29.16 2.84 -15.19
CA ASP A 81 -29.98 1.67 -15.55
C ASP A 81 -29.10 0.44 -15.76
N TRP A 82 -29.05 -0.41 -14.73
CA TRP A 82 -28.29 -1.65 -14.75
C TRP A 82 -28.70 -2.57 -15.91
N LYS A 83 -30.02 -2.74 -16.16
CA LYS A 83 -30.52 -3.68 -17.16
C LYS A 83 -30.05 -3.35 -18.59
N ASN A 84 -29.91 -2.06 -18.88
CA ASN A 84 -29.43 -1.62 -20.19
C ASN A 84 -27.89 -1.60 -20.30
N ILE A 85 -27.18 -1.44 -19.19
CA ILE A 85 -25.70 -1.41 -19.17
C ILE A 85 -25.09 -2.81 -19.09
N GLU A 86 -25.70 -3.74 -18.34
CA GLU A 86 -25.21 -5.12 -18.19
C GLU A 86 -24.88 -5.82 -19.51
N PRO A 87 -25.73 -5.80 -20.56
CA PRO A 87 -25.42 -6.43 -21.84
C PRO A 87 -24.20 -5.81 -22.56
N ILE A 88 -23.95 -4.51 -22.35
CA ILE A 88 -22.79 -3.82 -22.92
C ILE A 88 -21.51 -4.33 -22.28
N LEU A 89 -21.51 -4.43 -20.96
CA LEU A 89 -20.37 -4.94 -20.18
C LEU A 89 -20.09 -6.42 -20.46
N ALA A 90 -21.13 -7.24 -20.57
CA ALA A 90 -21.01 -8.66 -20.85
C ALA A 90 -20.43 -8.97 -22.26
N ASN A 91 -20.57 -8.05 -23.21
CA ASN A 91 -20.00 -8.18 -24.55
C ASN A 91 -18.56 -7.62 -24.67
N ASN A 92 -18.02 -7.03 -23.62
CA ASN A 92 -16.66 -6.50 -23.62
C ASN A 92 -15.67 -7.56 -23.12
N ASN A 93 -14.74 -7.98 -23.97
CA ASN A 93 -13.77 -9.04 -23.67
C ASN A 93 -12.78 -8.68 -22.55
N GLU A 94 -12.65 -7.41 -22.18
CA GLU A 94 -11.78 -6.97 -21.09
C GLU A 94 -12.50 -6.97 -19.73
N VAL A 95 -13.82 -7.20 -19.72
CA VAL A 95 -14.63 -7.23 -18.50
C VAL A 95 -14.78 -8.68 -18.01
N ARG A 96 -14.28 -8.97 -16.81
CA ARG A 96 -14.42 -10.27 -16.14
C ARG A 96 -15.75 -10.39 -15.39
N ALA A 97 -16.14 -9.35 -14.68
CA ALA A 97 -17.38 -9.31 -13.90
C ALA A 97 -17.87 -7.87 -13.70
N ALA A 98 -19.17 -7.72 -13.50
CA ALA A 98 -19.77 -6.45 -13.15
C ALA A 98 -20.92 -6.67 -12.16
N THR A 99 -21.12 -5.71 -11.23
CA THR A 99 -22.16 -5.79 -10.20
C THR A 99 -22.76 -4.41 -9.94
N PRO A 100 -24.11 -4.33 -9.77
CA PRO A 100 -24.76 -3.08 -9.37
C PRO A 100 -24.69 -2.91 -7.85
N ARG A 101 -24.44 -1.67 -7.38
CA ARG A 101 -24.47 -1.32 -5.94
C ARG A 101 -25.29 -0.08 -5.67
N ILE A 102 -25.85 -0.01 -4.46
CA ILE A 102 -26.53 1.17 -3.91
C ILE A 102 -26.00 1.40 -2.51
N ASN A 103 -25.25 2.48 -2.30
CA ASN A 103 -24.77 2.90 -0.99
C ASN A 103 -25.71 3.98 -0.43
N PHE A 104 -26.18 3.81 0.80
CA PHE A 104 -27.10 4.76 1.41
C PHE A 104 -26.83 4.91 2.90
N PRO A 105 -26.79 6.15 3.42
CA PRO A 105 -26.75 6.38 4.85
C PRO A 105 -28.11 6.04 5.45
N ALA A 106 -28.10 5.35 6.59
CA ALA A 106 -29.32 5.00 7.32
C ALA A 106 -29.13 5.20 8.81
N SER A 107 -30.25 5.50 9.48
CA SER A 107 -30.35 5.43 10.94
C SER A 107 -30.94 4.08 11.33
N MET A 108 -30.15 3.29 12.06
CA MET A 108 -30.61 2.01 12.61
C MET A 108 -31.24 2.23 13.99
N TYR A 109 -32.46 1.82 14.13
CA TYR A 109 -33.22 1.94 15.38
C TYR A 109 -33.22 0.63 16.14
N LEU A 110 -32.88 0.70 17.43
CA LEU A 110 -32.89 -0.40 18.38
C LEU A 110 -33.56 0.06 19.67
N GLY A 111 -34.90 -0.11 19.75
CA GLY A 111 -35.69 0.49 20.83
C GLY A 111 -35.58 2.02 20.83
N GLU A 112 -35.05 2.59 21.91
CA GLU A 112 -34.83 4.04 22.04
C GLU A 112 -33.45 4.53 21.51
N LYS A 113 -32.57 3.61 21.17
CA LYS A 113 -31.21 3.95 20.66
C LYS A 113 -31.21 4.06 19.14
N THR A 114 -30.50 5.04 18.64
CA THR A 114 -30.28 5.25 17.21
C THR A 114 -28.80 5.20 16.92
N HIS A 115 -28.41 4.45 15.90
CA HIS A 115 -27.02 4.37 15.43
C HIS A 115 -26.96 4.65 13.92
N GLY A 116 -26.01 5.50 13.49
CA GLY A 116 -25.80 5.78 12.07
C GLY A 116 -25.06 4.61 11.43
N VAL A 117 -25.58 4.09 10.33
CA VAL A 117 -24.96 3.01 9.56
C VAL A 117 -24.92 3.34 8.08
N MET A 118 -23.98 2.74 7.37
CA MET A 118 -23.96 2.70 5.91
C MET A 118 -24.64 1.41 5.44
N GLY A 119 -25.74 1.53 4.73
CA GLY A 119 -26.38 0.41 4.04
C GLY A 119 -25.79 0.23 2.64
N VAL A 120 -25.53 -1.01 2.26
CA VAL A 120 -25.07 -1.37 0.92
C VAL A 120 -26.03 -2.41 0.33
N GLY A 121 -26.71 -2.01 -0.74
CA GLY A 121 -27.55 -2.91 -1.53
C GLY A 121 -26.73 -3.59 -2.62
N ILE A 122 -26.66 -4.91 -2.60
CA ILE A 122 -25.86 -5.70 -3.53
C ILE A 122 -26.64 -6.91 -4.06
N ASP A 123 -26.25 -7.36 -5.24
CA ASP A 123 -26.57 -8.69 -5.75
C ASP A 123 -25.51 -9.67 -5.26
N PHE A 124 -25.84 -10.44 -4.21
CA PHE A 124 -24.88 -11.35 -3.56
C PHE A 124 -24.27 -12.37 -4.54
N SER A 125 -24.99 -12.79 -5.56
CA SER A 125 -24.51 -13.76 -6.55
C SER A 125 -23.45 -13.15 -7.49
N LYS A 126 -23.62 -11.90 -7.91
CA LYS A 126 -22.67 -11.18 -8.76
C LYS A 126 -21.48 -10.69 -7.96
N GLU A 127 -21.68 -10.36 -6.69
CA GLU A 127 -20.62 -9.91 -5.78
C GLU A 127 -19.60 -11.00 -5.40
N GLU A 128 -19.91 -12.28 -5.59
CA GLU A 128 -18.96 -13.37 -5.37
C GLU A 128 -17.68 -13.24 -6.22
N ALA A 129 -17.74 -12.55 -7.36
CA ALA A 129 -16.56 -12.24 -8.15
C ALA A 129 -15.64 -11.20 -7.51
N PHE A 130 -16.16 -10.34 -6.62
CA PHE A 130 -15.46 -9.24 -5.95
C PHE A 130 -15.06 -9.60 -4.52
N ILE A 131 -15.92 -10.32 -3.80
CA ILE A 131 -15.81 -10.61 -2.38
C ILE A 131 -15.85 -12.11 -2.16
N ASP A 132 -14.83 -12.65 -1.51
CA ASP A 132 -14.81 -14.02 -1.03
C ASP A 132 -15.66 -14.15 0.25
N PHE A 133 -16.99 -14.24 0.08
CA PHE A 133 -17.93 -14.34 1.20
C PHE A 133 -17.63 -15.50 2.17
N PRO A 134 -17.25 -16.71 1.72
CA PRO A 134 -16.87 -17.79 2.61
C PRO A 134 -15.74 -17.41 3.59
N SER A 135 -14.78 -16.59 3.18
CA SER A 135 -13.66 -16.18 4.03
C SER A 135 -14.02 -15.13 5.08
N ILE A 136 -15.05 -14.30 4.82
CA ILE A 136 -15.45 -13.22 5.72
C ILE A 136 -16.68 -13.56 6.57
N LEU A 137 -17.47 -14.54 6.20
CA LEU A 137 -18.68 -14.93 6.96
C LEU A 137 -18.27 -15.66 8.24
N GLN A 138 -18.52 -15.04 9.39
CA GLN A 138 -18.19 -15.61 10.70
C GLN A 138 -19.32 -16.44 11.27
N GLU A 139 -20.56 -15.98 11.12
CA GLU A 139 -21.75 -16.65 11.64
C GLU A 139 -22.93 -16.54 10.67
N GLY A 140 -23.77 -17.57 10.62
CA GLY A 140 -25.01 -17.57 9.87
C GLY A 140 -24.83 -17.87 8.37
N ARG A 141 -25.52 -17.13 7.53
CA ARG A 141 -25.54 -17.29 6.06
C ARG A 141 -25.69 -15.93 5.35
N LEU A 142 -25.49 -15.93 4.04
CA LEU A 142 -25.80 -14.74 3.21
C LEU A 142 -27.31 -14.48 3.13
N PRO A 143 -27.71 -13.21 3.03
CA PRO A 143 -29.07 -12.79 2.75
C PRO A 143 -29.58 -13.36 1.41
N GLN A 144 -30.86 -13.70 1.36
CA GLN A 144 -31.53 -14.19 0.14
C GLN A 144 -32.29 -13.08 -0.54
N GLU A 145 -32.31 -13.09 -1.86
CA GLU A 145 -33.12 -12.21 -2.67
C GLU A 145 -34.60 -12.24 -2.24
N GLU A 146 -35.31 -11.17 -2.50
CA GLU A 146 -36.72 -10.96 -2.15
C GLU A 146 -37.06 -11.04 -0.64
N LYS A 147 -36.07 -11.22 0.25
CA LYS A 147 -36.26 -11.25 1.69
C LYS A 147 -35.65 -10.01 2.35
N ASN A 148 -36.34 -9.51 3.40
CA ASN A 148 -35.82 -8.44 4.23
C ASN A 148 -34.78 -9.02 5.21
N GLU A 149 -33.63 -9.39 4.68
CA GLU A 149 -32.51 -9.98 5.41
C GLU A 149 -31.27 -9.10 5.24
N ILE A 150 -30.40 -9.08 6.26
CA ILE A 150 -29.12 -8.36 6.19
C ILE A 150 -27.97 -9.20 6.69
N LEU A 151 -26.80 -8.90 6.12
CA LEU A 151 -25.49 -9.26 6.62
C LEU A 151 -24.95 -8.03 7.37
N MET A 152 -24.43 -8.23 8.58
CA MET A 152 -23.93 -7.14 9.45
C MET A 152 -22.45 -7.32 9.75
N GLY A 153 -21.71 -6.23 9.84
CA GLY A 153 -20.32 -6.24 10.29
C GLY A 153 -20.22 -6.71 11.76
N PHE A 154 -19.22 -7.54 12.07
CA PHE A 154 -19.09 -8.17 13.38
C PHE A 154 -18.92 -7.16 14.53
N ALA A 155 -18.20 -6.05 14.30
CA ALA A 155 -17.98 -5.05 15.33
C ALA A 155 -19.29 -4.30 15.64
N LEU A 156 -20.08 -3.96 14.60
CA LEU A 156 -21.40 -3.36 14.78
C LEU A 156 -22.34 -4.28 15.55
N ALA A 157 -22.38 -5.58 15.20
CA ALA A 157 -23.20 -6.58 15.90
C ALA A 157 -22.81 -6.69 17.38
N ARG A 158 -21.51 -6.79 17.66
CA ARG A 158 -20.98 -6.86 19.03
C ARG A 158 -21.31 -5.60 19.84
N ASP A 159 -21.06 -4.43 19.31
CA ASP A 159 -21.18 -3.15 20.03
C ASP A 159 -22.65 -2.78 20.30
N MET A 160 -23.54 -3.25 19.41
CA MET A 160 -24.99 -3.09 19.59
C MET A 160 -25.65 -4.28 20.31
N HIS A 161 -24.88 -5.31 20.69
CA HIS A 161 -25.37 -6.55 21.35
C HIS A 161 -26.46 -7.25 20.51
N LEU A 162 -26.23 -7.33 19.19
CA LEU A 162 -27.13 -7.97 18.23
C LEU A 162 -26.58 -9.31 17.75
N GLY A 163 -27.46 -10.26 17.50
CA GLY A 163 -27.12 -11.59 17.01
C GLY A 163 -27.98 -12.05 15.84
N LEU A 164 -27.74 -13.30 15.41
CA LEU A 164 -28.54 -13.91 14.36
C LEU A 164 -29.99 -14.03 14.77
N GLY A 165 -30.88 -13.61 13.88
CA GLY A 165 -32.34 -13.68 14.09
C GLY A 165 -32.95 -12.38 14.62
N ASP A 166 -32.17 -11.47 15.16
CA ASP A 166 -32.64 -10.18 15.62
C ASP A 166 -33.17 -9.32 14.47
N LYS A 167 -34.06 -8.42 14.78
CA LYS A 167 -34.66 -7.50 13.81
C LYS A 167 -34.21 -6.07 14.09
N VAL A 168 -33.79 -5.38 13.05
CA VAL A 168 -33.38 -3.97 13.09
C VAL A 168 -34.19 -3.18 12.08
N THR A 169 -34.58 -1.96 12.44
CA THR A 169 -35.29 -1.07 11.53
C THR A 169 -34.31 -0.01 11.02
N LEU A 170 -34.18 0.06 9.70
CA LEU A 170 -33.37 1.07 9.02
C LEU A 170 -34.33 2.18 8.52
N LEU A 171 -33.99 3.42 8.85
CA LEU A 171 -34.64 4.63 8.32
C LEU A 171 -33.64 5.33 7.40
N SER A 172 -34.05 5.61 6.17
CA SER A 172 -33.21 6.36 5.22
C SER A 172 -34.07 7.32 4.38
N THR A 173 -33.36 8.24 3.71
CA THR A 173 -33.97 9.14 2.72
C THR A 173 -34.07 8.41 1.38
N THR A 174 -35.25 8.49 0.75
CA THR A 174 -35.52 7.86 -0.56
C THR A 174 -35.01 8.73 -1.74
N ALA A 175 -34.99 8.16 -2.94
CA ALA A 175 -34.65 8.87 -4.17
C ALA A 175 -35.58 10.09 -4.42
N THR A 176 -36.81 10.04 -3.95
CA THR A 176 -37.79 11.15 -4.03
C THR A 176 -37.70 12.15 -2.88
N ARG A 177 -36.64 12.07 -2.06
CA ARG A 177 -36.40 12.90 -0.86
C ARG A 177 -37.43 12.74 0.27
N GLY A 178 -38.25 11.68 0.24
CA GLY A 178 -39.06 11.24 1.37
C GLY A 178 -38.21 10.43 2.36
N SER A 179 -38.78 10.07 3.49
CA SER A 179 -38.21 9.13 4.45
C SER A 179 -38.95 7.81 4.40
N ASN A 180 -38.24 6.70 4.44
CA ASN A 180 -38.82 5.37 4.49
C ASN A 180 -38.12 4.53 5.56
N ALA A 181 -38.85 3.58 6.14
CA ALA A 181 -38.32 2.70 7.17
C ALA A 181 -38.65 1.23 6.84
N PHE A 182 -37.63 0.38 6.79
CA PHE A 182 -37.79 -1.06 6.60
C PHE A 182 -37.17 -1.82 7.76
N THR A 183 -37.84 -2.87 8.18
CA THR A 183 -37.33 -3.80 9.19
C THR A 183 -36.71 -5.00 8.49
N PHE A 184 -35.43 -5.24 8.84
CA PHE A 184 -34.65 -6.35 8.34
C PHE A 184 -34.31 -7.33 9.46
N LYS A 185 -34.13 -8.60 9.10
CA LYS A 185 -33.66 -9.65 9.99
C LYS A 185 -32.17 -9.91 9.76
N ILE A 186 -31.35 -9.97 10.81
CA ILE A 186 -29.95 -10.34 10.75
C ILE A 186 -29.84 -11.84 10.51
N VAL A 187 -29.24 -12.25 9.40
CA VAL A 187 -29.07 -13.66 9.01
C VAL A 187 -27.61 -14.07 8.90
N GLY A 188 -26.69 -13.12 8.88
CA GLY A 188 -25.26 -13.35 8.86
C GLY A 188 -24.47 -12.23 9.53
N ILE A 189 -23.33 -12.59 10.09
CA ILE A 189 -22.34 -11.66 10.66
C ILE A 189 -21.02 -11.89 9.93
N ALA A 190 -20.44 -10.81 9.42
CA ALA A 190 -19.22 -10.85 8.61
C ALA A 190 -18.08 -10.08 9.24
N GLY A 191 -16.86 -10.61 9.06
CA GLY A 191 -15.60 -9.99 9.47
C GLY A 191 -14.79 -9.53 8.25
N PHE A 192 -14.95 -8.27 7.86
CA PHE A 192 -14.21 -7.69 6.75
C PHE A 192 -12.77 -7.32 7.16
N PRO A 193 -11.81 -7.33 6.22
CA PRO A 193 -10.44 -6.87 6.53
C PRO A 193 -10.40 -5.42 7.02
N VAL A 194 -11.24 -4.56 6.47
CA VAL A 194 -11.31 -3.12 6.77
C VAL A 194 -12.16 -2.86 8.01
N ALA A 195 -11.59 -2.13 8.98
CA ALA A 195 -12.26 -1.86 10.25
C ALA A 195 -13.59 -1.09 10.10
N GLY A 196 -13.65 -0.09 9.21
CA GLY A 196 -14.85 0.71 8.95
C GLY A 196 -16.04 -0.11 8.47
N LEU A 197 -15.81 -1.12 7.61
CA LEU A 197 -16.85 -2.01 7.13
C LEU A 197 -17.44 -2.87 8.27
N ASN A 198 -16.61 -3.23 9.25
CA ASN A 198 -17.08 -3.99 10.42
C ASN A 198 -17.88 -3.16 11.41
N ALA A 199 -17.51 -1.87 11.56
CA ALA A 199 -18.05 -1.01 12.61
C ALA A 199 -19.39 -0.35 12.22
N ASN A 200 -19.59 -0.05 10.93
CA ASN A 200 -20.69 0.84 10.52
C ASN A 200 -21.49 0.35 9.32
N THR A 201 -21.27 -0.86 8.79
CA THR A 201 -21.89 -1.24 7.52
C THR A 201 -22.83 -2.45 7.65
N VAL A 202 -23.92 -2.40 6.91
CA VAL A 202 -24.90 -3.49 6.72
C VAL A 202 -25.13 -3.72 5.25
N TRP A 203 -25.21 -4.99 4.82
CA TRP A 203 -25.43 -5.39 3.42
C TRP A 203 -26.81 -6.04 3.30
N ALA A 204 -27.56 -5.65 2.27
CA ALA A 204 -28.89 -6.18 1.99
C ALA A 204 -29.03 -6.52 0.49
N PRO A 205 -29.97 -7.42 0.13
CA PRO A 205 -30.26 -7.70 -1.27
C PRO A 205 -30.69 -6.42 -2.01
N ILE A 206 -30.12 -6.20 -3.20
CA ILE A 206 -30.32 -4.97 -3.96
C ILE A 206 -31.78 -4.72 -4.34
N ASP A 207 -32.53 -5.77 -4.65
CA ASP A 207 -33.99 -5.69 -4.94
C ASP A 207 -34.79 -5.12 -3.78
N ARG A 208 -34.40 -5.46 -2.54
CA ARG A 208 -35.04 -4.94 -1.33
C ARG A 208 -34.63 -3.49 -1.07
N VAL A 209 -33.37 -3.17 -1.29
CA VAL A 209 -32.86 -1.80 -1.14
C VAL A 209 -33.48 -0.87 -2.19
N GLN A 210 -33.64 -1.31 -3.44
CA GLN A 210 -34.35 -0.54 -4.48
C GLN A 210 -35.79 -0.21 -4.07
N LYS A 211 -36.54 -1.19 -3.57
CA LYS A 211 -37.90 -0.96 -3.04
C LYS A 211 -37.90 -0.05 -1.81
N PHE A 212 -36.91 -0.22 -0.91
CA PHE A 212 -36.77 0.61 0.28
C PHE A 212 -36.53 2.08 -0.05
N LEU A 213 -35.68 2.33 -1.05
CA LEU A 213 -35.26 3.68 -1.43
C LEU A 213 -36.08 4.31 -2.56
N GLY A 214 -37.02 3.56 -3.18
CA GLY A 214 -37.80 4.01 -4.33
C GLY A 214 -36.95 4.22 -5.57
N MET A 215 -36.02 3.29 -5.84
CA MET A 215 -35.08 3.29 -6.99
C MET A 215 -35.39 2.16 -7.97
N ASP A 216 -36.67 1.86 -8.22
CA ASP A 216 -37.06 0.69 -9.01
C ASP A 216 -36.31 0.61 -10.35
N GLY A 217 -35.51 -0.47 -10.52
CA GLY A 217 -34.69 -0.75 -11.71
C GLY A 217 -33.41 0.09 -11.85
N LEU A 218 -33.21 1.09 -11.01
CA LEU A 218 -31.98 1.91 -11.01
C LEU A 218 -31.00 1.43 -9.95
N THR A 219 -29.72 1.69 -10.21
CA THR A 219 -28.63 1.50 -9.25
C THR A 219 -27.82 2.79 -9.12
N GLN A 220 -27.19 3.00 -7.98
CA GLN A 220 -26.35 4.19 -7.76
C GLN A 220 -25.05 4.11 -8.55
N GLU A 221 -24.45 2.94 -8.57
CA GLU A 221 -23.18 2.68 -9.23
C GLU A 221 -23.11 1.24 -9.76
N ILE A 222 -22.22 1.04 -10.73
CA ILE A 222 -21.87 -0.27 -11.24
C ILE A 222 -20.36 -0.42 -11.07
N LEU A 223 -19.96 -1.50 -10.41
CA LEU A 223 -18.57 -1.86 -10.26
C LEU A 223 -18.18 -2.90 -11.32
N VAL A 224 -17.00 -2.74 -11.87
CA VAL A 224 -16.48 -3.61 -12.92
C VAL A 224 -15.12 -4.15 -12.52
N LEU A 225 -14.94 -5.46 -12.65
CA LEU A 225 -13.63 -6.13 -12.62
C LEU A 225 -13.20 -6.42 -14.06
N LEU A 226 -11.93 -6.22 -14.32
CA LEU A 226 -11.33 -6.43 -15.61
C LEU A 226 -10.54 -7.74 -15.64
N GLU A 227 -10.29 -8.25 -16.83
CA GLU A 227 -9.39 -9.36 -17.06
C GLU A 227 -7.93 -8.98 -16.73
N ASP A 228 -7.13 -9.98 -16.37
CA ASP A 228 -5.75 -9.78 -15.97
C ASP A 228 -4.92 -9.14 -17.10
N GLY A 229 -4.29 -8.01 -16.79
CA GLY A 229 -3.46 -7.28 -17.75
C GLY A 229 -4.19 -6.21 -18.54
N ALA A 230 -5.51 -6.04 -18.41
CA ALA A 230 -6.26 -4.95 -19.03
C ALA A 230 -5.81 -3.58 -18.49
N ASN A 231 -5.79 -2.57 -19.35
CA ASN A 231 -5.45 -1.22 -18.95
C ASN A 231 -6.69 -0.51 -18.38
N GLU A 232 -6.78 -0.40 -17.05
CA GLU A 232 -7.93 0.13 -16.31
C GLU A 232 -8.43 1.48 -16.85
N LYS A 233 -7.53 2.40 -17.15
CA LYS A 233 -7.89 3.74 -17.64
C LYS A 233 -8.40 3.72 -19.09
N GLN A 234 -7.76 2.93 -19.94
CA GLN A 234 -8.16 2.80 -21.35
C GLN A 234 -9.50 2.09 -21.47
N THR A 235 -9.68 1.00 -20.72
CA THR A 235 -10.93 0.24 -20.70
C THR A 235 -12.08 1.06 -20.12
N ALA A 236 -11.85 1.88 -19.08
CA ALA A 236 -12.85 2.80 -18.57
C ALA A 236 -13.35 3.80 -19.64
N LEU A 237 -12.44 4.36 -20.44
CA LEU A 237 -12.80 5.26 -21.55
C LEU A 237 -13.57 4.54 -22.68
N GLN A 238 -13.21 3.30 -22.99
CA GLN A 238 -13.91 2.48 -23.97
C GLN A 238 -15.35 2.18 -23.51
N ILE A 239 -15.51 1.69 -22.27
CA ILE A 239 -16.81 1.42 -21.67
C ILE A 239 -17.67 2.68 -21.68
N LYS A 240 -17.11 3.83 -21.27
CA LYS A 240 -17.80 5.12 -21.31
C LYS A 240 -18.34 5.43 -22.69
N SER A 241 -17.48 5.38 -23.72
CA SER A 241 -17.86 5.70 -25.09
C SER A 241 -18.92 4.74 -25.66
N GLU A 242 -18.86 3.46 -25.28
CA GLU A 242 -19.86 2.47 -25.68
C GLU A 242 -21.24 2.74 -25.06
N ILE A 243 -21.28 3.04 -23.77
CA ILE A 243 -22.52 3.37 -23.05
C ILE A 243 -23.15 4.64 -23.65
N GLU A 244 -22.36 5.70 -23.79
CA GLU A 244 -22.84 6.98 -24.35
C GLU A 244 -23.36 6.83 -25.78
N SER A 245 -22.68 6.04 -26.63
CA SER A 245 -23.11 5.82 -28.01
C SER A 245 -24.35 4.96 -28.16
N LYS A 246 -24.53 3.92 -27.30
CA LYS A 246 -25.64 2.97 -27.40
C LYS A 246 -26.89 3.42 -26.65
N LEU A 247 -26.71 4.10 -25.50
CA LEU A 247 -27.83 4.47 -24.61
C LEU A 247 -28.13 5.97 -24.61
N ASN A 248 -27.32 6.79 -25.28
CA ASN A 248 -27.42 8.25 -25.25
C ASN A 248 -27.53 8.83 -23.83
N THR A 249 -26.81 8.20 -22.87
CA THR A 249 -26.79 8.56 -21.46
C THR A 249 -25.36 8.90 -21.07
N GLU A 250 -25.14 10.11 -20.56
CA GLU A 250 -23.83 10.51 -20.04
C GLU A 250 -23.53 9.79 -18.72
N THR A 251 -22.34 9.19 -18.65
CA THR A 251 -21.87 8.50 -17.44
C THR A 251 -20.52 9.03 -16.98
N ASP A 252 -20.31 8.99 -15.68
CA ASP A 252 -18.99 9.14 -15.07
C ASP A 252 -18.37 7.75 -14.89
N THR A 253 -17.49 7.38 -15.84
CA THR A 253 -16.83 6.07 -15.85
C THR A 253 -15.34 6.28 -15.66
N ARG A 254 -14.82 5.87 -14.52
CA ARG A 254 -13.41 6.09 -14.14
C ARG A 254 -12.77 4.87 -13.50
N SER A 255 -11.44 4.80 -13.57
CA SER A 255 -10.68 3.81 -12.86
C SER A 255 -10.61 4.12 -11.36
N TRP A 256 -10.42 3.11 -10.53
CA TRP A 256 -10.30 3.23 -9.08
C TRP A 256 -9.16 4.18 -8.64
N LYS A 257 -8.07 4.25 -9.43
CA LYS A 257 -6.94 5.15 -9.16
C LYS A 257 -7.31 6.63 -9.26
N ASP A 258 -8.20 6.94 -10.22
CA ASP A 258 -8.64 8.33 -10.44
C ASP A 258 -9.75 8.74 -9.44
N LEU A 259 -10.40 7.77 -8.79
CA LEU A 259 -11.51 7.99 -7.87
C LEU A 259 -11.06 8.23 -6.43
N ASN A 260 -9.98 7.59 -6.00
CA ASN A 260 -9.61 7.56 -4.58
C ASN A 260 -8.54 8.58 -4.24
N LYS A 261 -8.94 9.61 -3.46
CA LYS A 261 -8.02 10.66 -2.98
C LYS A 261 -6.96 10.11 -2.01
N MET A 262 -7.29 9.07 -1.24
CA MET A 262 -6.36 8.46 -0.30
C MET A 262 -5.25 7.71 -1.04
N TYR A 263 -5.58 7.03 -2.15
CA TYR A 263 -4.58 6.40 -3.01
C TYR A 263 -3.60 7.44 -3.59
N SER A 264 -4.10 8.58 -4.07
CA SER A 264 -3.23 9.66 -4.54
C SER A 264 -2.37 10.27 -3.43
N MET A 265 -2.88 10.36 -2.20
CA MET A 265 -2.08 10.76 -1.03
C MET A 265 -0.99 9.75 -0.70
N LEU A 266 -1.24 8.45 -0.88
CA LEU A 266 -0.27 7.38 -0.67
C LEU A 266 0.88 7.48 -1.69
N GLU A 267 0.60 7.80 -2.96
CA GLU A 267 1.62 8.08 -3.97
C GLU A 267 2.49 9.30 -3.58
N ILE A 268 1.88 10.36 -3.06
CA ILE A 268 2.63 11.53 -2.55
C ILE A 268 3.45 11.15 -1.32
N ALA A 269 2.91 10.34 -0.41
CA ALA A 269 3.61 9.86 0.76
C ALA A 269 4.85 9.02 0.39
N LYS A 270 4.82 8.25 -0.69
CA LYS A 270 6.01 7.53 -1.20
C LYS A 270 7.19 8.48 -1.45
N ILE A 271 6.95 9.67 -1.96
CA ILE A 271 8.00 10.67 -2.16
C ILE A 271 8.64 11.05 -0.82
N ALA A 272 7.84 11.26 0.22
CA ALA A 272 8.34 11.55 1.57
C ALA A 272 9.19 10.39 2.13
N TYR A 273 8.80 9.15 1.86
CA TYR A 273 9.57 7.97 2.27
C TYR A 273 10.92 7.85 1.54
N TYR A 274 11.02 8.28 0.28
CA TYR A 274 12.34 8.38 -0.39
C TYR A 274 13.26 9.37 0.33
N PHE A 275 12.74 10.50 0.84
CA PHE A 275 13.52 11.43 1.65
C PHE A 275 13.94 10.80 2.99
N ILE A 276 13.07 10.05 3.65
CA ILE A 276 13.40 9.31 4.87
C ILE A 276 14.49 8.29 4.60
N ALA A 277 14.41 7.52 3.52
CA ALA A 277 15.43 6.57 3.10
C ALA A 277 16.78 7.27 2.86
N MET A 278 16.76 8.42 2.16
CA MET A 278 17.96 9.24 1.96
C MET A 278 18.56 9.69 3.30
N PHE A 279 17.74 10.09 4.27
CA PHE A 279 18.18 10.49 5.60
C PHE A 279 18.87 9.33 6.35
N PHE A 280 18.31 8.12 6.31
CA PHE A 280 18.96 6.94 6.88
C PHE A 280 20.33 6.67 6.26
N PHE A 281 20.47 6.84 4.95
CA PHE A 281 21.76 6.69 4.29
C PHE A 281 22.76 7.78 4.67
N VAL A 282 22.31 9.03 4.87
CA VAL A 282 23.17 10.11 5.35
C VAL A 282 23.67 9.81 6.76
N LEU A 283 22.80 9.31 7.65
CA LEU A 283 23.21 8.88 9.00
C LEU A 283 24.24 7.73 8.94
N GLY A 284 23.98 6.71 8.14
CA GLY A 284 24.92 5.61 7.90
C GLY A 284 26.26 6.10 7.34
N SER A 285 26.22 7.07 6.43
CA SER A 285 27.41 7.71 5.85
C SER A 285 28.29 8.40 6.87
N THR A 286 27.70 9.03 7.88
CA THR A 286 28.44 9.68 8.97
C THR A 286 29.32 8.67 9.73
N VAL A 287 28.79 7.48 9.99
CA VAL A 287 29.55 6.40 10.62
C VAL A 287 30.72 5.97 9.74
N ILE A 288 30.49 5.83 8.42
CA ILE A 288 31.52 5.43 7.46
C ILE A 288 32.62 6.49 7.38
N ILE A 289 32.27 7.77 7.30
CA ILE A 289 33.22 8.89 7.28
C ILE A 289 34.10 8.84 8.55
N ASN A 290 33.48 8.75 9.73
CA ASN A 290 34.20 8.73 10.98
C ASN A 290 35.12 7.51 11.13
N THR A 291 34.67 6.32 10.77
CA THR A 291 35.48 5.10 10.84
C THR A 291 36.61 5.14 9.83
N THR A 292 36.38 5.66 8.61
CA THR A 292 37.41 5.80 7.59
C THR A 292 38.49 6.83 8.02
N MET A 293 38.08 7.96 8.59
CA MET A 293 39.00 8.95 9.14
C MET A 293 39.88 8.34 10.23
N MET A 294 39.29 7.59 11.15
CA MET A 294 40.05 6.89 12.20
C MET A 294 41.06 5.90 11.64
N VAL A 295 40.67 5.11 10.61
CA VAL A 295 41.59 4.19 9.91
C VAL A 295 42.77 4.97 9.28
N ILE A 296 42.51 6.12 8.65
CA ILE A 296 43.54 6.94 8.04
C ILE A 296 44.54 7.43 9.10
N PHE A 297 44.07 7.97 10.23
CA PHE A 297 44.94 8.45 11.30
C PHE A 297 45.82 7.34 11.90
N GLU A 298 45.26 6.15 12.14
CA GLU A 298 46.06 5.03 12.65
C GLU A 298 47.07 4.44 11.68
N ARG A 299 46.79 4.56 10.38
CA ARG A 299 47.66 4.08 9.31
C ARG A 299 48.55 5.18 8.73
N MET A 300 48.66 6.32 9.41
CA MET A 300 49.37 7.50 8.93
C MET A 300 50.78 7.18 8.50
N ARG A 301 51.53 6.41 9.31
CA ARG A 301 52.91 5.99 8.97
C ARG A 301 52.97 5.06 7.74
N GLU A 302 52.05 4.14 7.59
CA GLU A 302 51.96 3.28 6.41
C GLU A 302 51.67 4.13 5.15
N ILE A 303 50.78 5.12 5.24
CA ILE A 303 50.45 6.06 4.16
C ILE A 303 51.69 6.87 3.80
N GLY A 304 52.42 7.38 4.79
CA GLY A 304 53.65 8.11 4.59
C GLY A 304 54.73 7.27 3.88
N THR A 305 54.87 5.99 4.27
CA THR A 305 55.81 5.06 3.63
C THR A 305 55.43 4.76 2.19
N LEU A 306 54.16 4.51 1.89
CA LEU A 306 53.65 4.29 0.54
C LEU A 306 53.89 5.51 -0.37
N SER A 307 53.65 6.71 0.17
CA SER A 307 53.87 7.97 -0.55
C SER A 307 55.38 8.21 -0.79
N ALA A 308 56.26 7.89 0.19
CA ALA A 308 57.70 7.96 0.03
C ALA A 308 58.25 6.95 -1.01
N LEU A 309 57.57 5.80 -1.19
CA LEU A 309 57.89 4.81 -2.24
C LEU A 309 57.27 5.20 -3.61
N GLY A 310 56.68 6.40 -3.75
CA GLY A 310 56.25 6.94 -5.02
C GLY A 310 54.74 6.74 -5.34
N MET A 311 53.92 6.29 -4.37
CA MET A 311 52.47 6.21 -4.58
C MET A 311 51.91 7.61 -4.68
N GLN A 312 51.19 7.89 -5.77
CA GLN A 312 50.53 9.20 -5.98
C GLN A 312 49.29 9.36 -5.10
N GLY A 313 48.93 10.60 -4.72
CA GLY A 313 47.76 10.88 -3.94
C GLY A 313 46.43 10.39 -4.58
N SER A 314 46.35 10.37 -5.91
CA SER A 314 45.21 9.80 -6.66
C SER A 314 45.10 8.28 -6.52
N GLU A 315 46.25 7.57 -6.42
CA GLU A 315 46.27 6.12 -6.21
C GLU A 315 45.84 5.78 -4.77
N LEU A 316 46.25 6.60 -3.81
CA LEU A 316 45.88 6.46 -2.42
C LEU A 316 44.36 6.71 -2.24
N THR A 317 43.82 7.75 -2.88
CA THR A 317 42.37 8.01 -2.89
C THR A 317 41.60 6.81 -3.48
N ARG A 318 42.06 6.28 -4.61
CA ARG A 318 41.44 5.09 -5.23
C ARG A 318 41.52 3.85 -4.33
N LEU A 319 42.61 3.67 -3.61
CA LEU A 319 42.74 2.56 -2.67
C LEU A 319 41.68 2.59 -1.57
N PHE A 320 41.49 3.74 -0.90
CA PHE A 320 40.49 3.90 0.15
C PHE A 320 39.06 3.84 -0.40
N LEU A 321 38.80 4.38 -1.59
CA LEU A 321 37.49 4.23 -2.25
C LEU A 321 37.16 2.77 -2.53
N LEU A 322 38.14 1.98 -2.98
CA LEU A 322 37.96 0.54 -3.20
C LEU A 322 37.76 -0.23 -1.89
N GLU A 323 38.46 0.15 -0.80
CA GLU A 323 38.19 -0.41 0.53
C GLU A 323 36.75 -0.13 0.96
N GLY A 324 36.27 1.13 0.84
CA GLY A 324 34.90 1.53 1.12
C GLY A 324 33.89 0.80 0.22
N PHE A 325 34.19 0.63 -1.06
CA PHE A 325 33.35 -0.11 -2.00
C PHE A 325 33.16 -1.58 -1.57
N PHE A 326 34.23 -2.29 -1.22
CA PHE A 326 34.11 -3.67 -0.78
C PHE A 326 33.34 -3.82 0.55
N ILE A 327 33.58 -2.90 1.49
CA ILE A 327 32.81 -2.87 2.75
C ILE A 327 31.33 -2.61 2.48
N SER A 328 31.01 -1.66 1.58
CA SER A 328 29.62 -1.34 1.24
C SER A 328 28.92 -2.47 0.49
N VAL A 329 29.58 -3.12 -0.45
CA VAL A 329 29.01 -4.28 -1.16
C VAL A 329 28.65 -5.41 -0.18
N ILE A 330 29.56 -5.75 0.72
CA ILE A 330 29.33 -6.83 1.70
C ILE A 330 28.28 -6.40 2.73
N GLY A 331 28.42 -5.21 3.32
CA GLY A 331 27.51 -4.70 4.35
C GLY A 331 26.09 -4.54 3.83
N SER A 332 25.92 -3.90 2.67
CA SER A 332 24.60 -3.72 2.08
C SER A 332 23.94 -5.03 1.62
N ALA A 333 24.74 -5.98 1.06
CA ALA A 333 24.23 -7.28 0.67
C ALA A 333 23.68 -8.06 1.89
N VAL A 334 24.40 -8.05 3.01
CA VAL A 334 23.95 -8.67 4.26
C VAL A 334 22.70 -7.96 4.79
N GLY A 335 22.70 -6.62 4.80
CA GLY A 335 21.55 -5.84 5.27
C GLY A 335 20.29 -6.06 4.44
N VAL A 336 20.42 -6.01 3.11
CA VAL A 336 19.32 -6.28 2.19
C VAL A 336 18.79 -7.71 2.35
N LEU A 337 19.69 -8.70 2.48
CA LEU A 337 19.28 -10.09 2.68
C LEU A 337 18.48 -10.27 3.97
N ILE A 338 18.97 -9.71 5.09
CA ILE A 338 18.27 -9.77 6.39
C ILE A 338 16.93 -9.01 6.30
N GLY A 339 16.93 -7.82 5.71
CA GLY A 339 15.71 -7.03 5.48
C GLY A 339 14.69 -7.78 4.65
N PHE A 340 15.11 -8.40 3.55
CA PHE A 340 14.25 -9.19 2.67
C PHE A 340 13.65 -10.41 3.37
N ILE A 341 14.46 -11.17 4.12
CA ILE A 341 14.00 -12.32 4.91
C ILE A 341 13.04 -11.85 6.00
N GLY A 342 13.35 -10.74 6.69
CA GLY A 342 12.49 -10.15 7.70
C GLY A 342 11.14 -9.72 7.13
N THR A 343 11.11 -9.00 6.00
CA THR A 343 9.89 -8.59 5.30
C THR A 343 9.07 -9.80 4.86
N TYR A 344 9.72 -10.82 4.30
CA TYR A 344 9.04 -12.07 3.91
C TYR A 344 8.37 -12.78 5.09
N TYR A 345 9.05 -12.85 6.24
CA TYR A 345 8.48 -13.45 7.44
C TYR A 345 7.31 -12.61 7.97
N MET A 346 7.46 -11.28 8.04
CA MET A 346 6.39 -10.37 8.45
C MET A 346 5.19 -10.43 7.50
N GLY A 347 5.44 -10.61 6.19
CA GLY A 347 4.40 -10.81 5.19
C GLY A 347 3.62 -12.11 5.34
N LYS A 348 4.20 -13.14 5.98
CA LYS A 348 3.48 -14.39 6.29
C LYS A 348 2.66 -14.33 7.58
N VAL A 349 3.19 -13.65 8.59
CA VAL A 349 2.54 -13.58 9.92
C VAL A 349 1.48 -12.49 9.95
N GLY A 350 1.67 -11.41 9.20
CA GLY A 350 0.89 -10.19 9.27
C GLY A 350 1.27 -9.31 10.47
N LEU A 351 1.11 -8.02 10.30
CA LEU A 351 1.29 -7.01 11.35
C LEU A 351 -0.08 -6.52 11.79
N ASN A 352 -0.43 -6.73 13.03
CA ASN A 352 -1.73 -6.35 13.58
C ASN A 352 -1.72 -4.88 14.02
N PHE A 353 -2.49 -4.04 13.31
CA PHE A 353 -2.70 -2.62 13.60
C PHE A 353 -4.12 -2.32 14.08
N THR A 354 -4.89 -3.31 14.51
CA THR A 354 -6.30 -3.16 14.89
C THR A 354 -6.50 -2.04 15.93
N GLU A 355 -5.63 -1.95 16.93
CA GLU A 355 -5.72 -0.91 17.95
C GLU A 355 -5.35 0.48 17.39
N ALA A 356 -4.34 0.53 16.51
CA ALA A 356 -3.88 1.79 15.92
C ALA A 356 -4.90 2.39 14.94
N PHE A 357 -5.66 1.55 14.25
CA PHE A 357 -6.69 1.98 13.28
C PHE A 357 -8.09 2.03 13.90
N SER A 358 -8.22 1.73 15.19
CA SER A 358 -9.48 1.81 15.91
C SER A 358 -10.03 3.24 15.91
N GLY A 359 -11.24 3.42 15.36
CA GLY A 359 -11.91 4.72 15.28
C GLY A 359 -11.47 5.60 14.10
N ILE A 360 -10.62 5.09 13.21
CA ILE A 360 -10.22 5.78 11.98
C ILE A 360 -10.87 5.02 10.81
N ASP A 361 -11.61 5.74 9.97
CA ASP A 361 -12.20 5.17 8.75
C ASP A 361 -11.18 5.29 7.60
N ILE A 362 -10.37 4.25 7.46
CA ILE A 362 -9.37 4.12 6.39
C ILE A 362 -9.59 2.80 5.65
N GLU A 363 -9.33 2.80 4.35
CA GLU A 363 -9.55 1.65 3.44
C GLU A 363 -8.39 0.64 3.49
N ILE A 364 -7.65 0.63 4.60
CA ILE A 364 -6.52 -0.28 4.86
C ILE A 364 -6.97 -1.35 5.87
N SER A 365 -6.54 -2.57 5.64
CA SER A 365 -6.84 -3.69 6.53
C SER A 365 -6.21 -3.53 7.91
N SER A 366 -6.91 -4.02 8.94
CA SER A 366 -6.40 -4.02 10.32
C SER A 366 -5.15 -4.91 10.49
N ILE A 367 -4.96 -5.90 9.63
CA ILE A 367 -3.77 -6.74 9.58
C ILE A 367 -3.08 -6.48 8.24
N LEU A 368 -1.87 -5.94 8.29
CA LEU A 368 -1.06 -5.64 7.11
C LEU A 368 -0.06 -6.76 6.84
N TYR A 369 0.08 -7.12 5.59
CA TYR A 369 1.03 -8.12 5.09
C TYR A 369 2.09 -7.42 4.23
N PRO A 370 3.29 -7.10 4.80
CA PRO A 370 4.37 -6.52 4.02
C PRO A 370 4.74 -7.37 2.82
N GLU A 371 4.98 -6.73 1.67
CA GLU A 371 5.34 -7.43 0.44
C GLU A 371 6.84 -7.36 0.16
N THR A 372 7.39 -8.46 -0.36
CA THR A 372 8.79 -8.51 -0.78
C THR A 372 8.91 -8.19 -2.26
N ASN A 373 9.64 -7.13 -2.59
CA ASN A 373 9.92 -6.74 -3.96
C ASN A 373 11.43 -6.88 -4.25
N VAL A 374 11.78 -7.83 -5.13
CA VAL A 374 13.16 -8.10 -5.52
C VAL A 374 13.79 -6.90 -6.20
N LEU A 375 13.03 -6.16 -7.02
CA LEU A 375 13.53 -4.98 -7.70
C LEU A 375 13.89 -3.89 -6.69
N THR A 376 13.03 -3.63 -5.72
CA THR A 376 13.26 -2.69 -4.62
C THR A 376 14.52 -3.09 -3.83
N ALA A 377 14.69 -4.38 -3.52
CA ALA A 377 15.88 -4.89 -2.82
C ALA A 377 17.17 -4.62 -3.61
N ILE A 378 17.17 -4.87 -4.92
CA ILE A 378 18.32 -4.60 -5.79
C ILE A 378 18.62 -3.10 -5.86
N VAL A 379 17.61 -2.27 -6.01
CA VAL A 379 17.76 -0.80 -6.06
C VAL A 379 18.35 -0.27 -4.74
N VAL A 380 17.83 -0.73 -3.60
CA VAL A 380 18.35 -0.36 -2.27
C VAL A 380 19.80 -0.80 -2.11
N TRP A 381 20.14 -2.03 -2.54
CA TRP A 381 21.52 -2.51 -2.53
C TRP A 381 22.45 -1.63 -3.36
N ALA A 382 22.08 -1.36 -4.61
CA ALA A 382 22.90 -0.55 -5.50
C ALA A 382 23.07 0.88 -4.98
N TYR A 383 21.98 1.48 -4.47
CA TYR A 383 22.00 2.81 -3.88
C TYR A 383 22.88 2.87 -2.62
N ALA A 384 22.78 1.87 -1.74
CA ALA A 384 23.62 1.75 -0.54
C ALA A 384 25.11 1.67 -0.90
N VAL A 385 25.47 0.86 -1.92
CA VAL A 385 26.84 0.74 -2.40
C VAL A 385 27.37 2.09 -2.92
N VAL A 386 26.59 2.77 -3.74
CA VAL A 386 26.99 4.06 -4.33
C VAL A 386 27.20 5.12 -3.26
N ILE A 387 26.18 5.36 -2.40
CA ILE A 387 26.25 6.39 -1.36
C ILE A 387 27.37 6.10 -0.36
N SER A 388 27.49 4.87 0.11
CA SER A 388 28.53 4.48 1.06
C SER A 388 29.94 4.63 0.47
N THR A 389 30.13 4.27 -0.79
CA THR A 389 31.41 4.46 -1.49
C THR A 389 31.73 5.94 -1.65
N LEU A 390 30.76 6.77 -2.06
CA LEU A 390 30.93 8.21 -2.18
C LEU A 390 31.28 8.86 -0.83
N SER A 391 30.71 8.37 0.26
CA SER A 391 31.01 8.87 1.62
C SER A 391 32.45 8.69 2.03
N THR A 392 33.14 7.66 1.50
CA THR A 392 34.58 7.46 1.74
C THR A 392 35.47 8.43 0.94
N PHE A 393 34.92 9.16 -0.04
CA PHE A 393 35.69 10.08 -0.89
C PHE A 393 36.29 11.25 -0.09
N ILE A 394 35.50 11.84 0.83
CA ILE A 394 35.95 12.99 1.63
C ILE A 394 37.19 12.63 2.47
N PRO A 395 37.13 11.59 3.34
CA PRO A 395 38.32 11.16 4.11
C PRO A 395 39.47 10.72 3.24
N SER A 396 39.21 10.00 2.14
CA SER A 396 40.25 9.53 1.22
C SER A 396 41.02 10.67 0.57
N ARG A 397 40.31 11.73 0.15
CA ARG A 397 40.92 12.94 -0.38
C ARG A 397 41.73 13.69 0.66
N HIS A 398 41.31 13.66 1.93
CA HIS A 398 42.07 14.24 3.02
C HIS A 398 43.40 13.49 3.21
N ALA A 399 43.36 12.18 3.27
CA ALA A 399 44.55 11.31 3.37
C ALA A 399 45.56 11.53 2.23
N SER A 400 45.05 11.76 1.02
CA SER A 400 45.93 11.93 -0.18
C SER A 400 46.72 13.24 -0.21
N LYS A 401 46.35 14.23 0.64
CA LYS A 401 47.03 15.54 0.72
C LYS A 401 48.10 15.62 1.82
N ILE A 402 48.23 14.59 2.64
CA ILE A 402 49.17 14.56 3.74
C ILE A 402 50.60 14.42 3.18
N GLN A 403 51.49 15.28 3.64
CA GLN A 403 52.90 15.23 3.19
C GLN A 403 53.60 14.01 3.82
N PRO A 404 54.46 13.27 3.07
CA PRO A 404 55.14 12.09 3.60
C PRO A 404 55.96 12.37 4.86
N VAL A 405 56.59 13.55 4.94
CA VAL A 405 57.41 13.96 6.11
C VAL A 405 56.52 14.14 7.36
N GLU A 406 55.31 14.72 7.24
CA GLU A 406 54.40 14.88 8.35
C GLU A 406 53.81 13.52 8.79
N ALA A 407 53.48 12.68 7.80
CA ALA A 407 52.94 11.34 8.07
C ALA A 407 53.95 10.45 8.81
N LEU A 408 55.22 10.51 8.51
CA LEU A 408 56.26 9.72 9.19
C LEU A 408 56.63 10.22 10.60
N ARG A 409 56.38 11.52 10.89
CA ARG A 409 56.59 12.12 12.22
C ARG A 409 55.39 11.99 13.16
N TYR A 410 54.25 11.47 12.66
CA TYR A 410 53.06 11.30 13.48
C TYR A 410 53.31 10.24 14.57
N VAL A 411 53.15 10.63 15.84
CA VAL A 411 53.42 9.80 17.02
C VAL A 411 52.16 9.03 17.43
#